data_86a1e3ce83e60f4f79f1334bad6c4fdd
#
_entry.id   86a1e3ce83e60f4f79f1334bad6c4fdd
#
_cell.length_a   1.000
_cell.length_b   1.000
_cell.length_c   1.000
_cell.angle_alpha   90.00
_cell.angle_beta   90.00
_cell.angle_gamma   90.00
#
_symmetry.space_group_name_H-M   'P 1'
#
loop_
_entity.id
_entity.type
_entity.pdbx_description
1 polymer ?
#
loop_
_entity_poly.entity_id
_entity_poly.type
_entity_poly.pdbx_seq_one_letter_code
_entity_poly.pdbx_strand_id
1 'polypeptide(L)'
;MRKYIYPILCTLLIVSQGCDHFLGNKPKGYAIPEAFEDYVKLLASQSLNSCMSTDAFYLTDDVHLLDDTVSAADLAYANQDDHERNLYSFKGGQIYTPGSDDNLWNAAYERIYTFNTIINNVLSSTDATDAEKHRLRAEALYQRAFEYLALVN
;
A
#
# COMPACT_ATOMS: atom_id res chain seq x y z
N MET A 1 -37.67 -5.08 46.97
CA MET A 1 -37.06 -4.85 45.61
C MET A 1 -35.83 -3.99 45.65
N ARG A 2 -35.74 -2.95 46.48
CA ARG A 2 -34.58 -2.04 46.55
C ARG A 2 -33.27 -2.66 47.04
N LYS A 3 -33.33 -3.74 47.86
CA LYS A 3 -32.13 -4.40 48.41
C LYS A 3 -31.27 -5.18 47.42
N TYR A 4 -31.78 -5.52 46.26
CA TYR A 4 -31.07 -6.30 45.25
C TYR A 4 -30.52 -5.41 44.09
N ILE A 5 -30.89 -4.13 44.04
CA ILE A 5 -30.46 -3.22 43.00
C ILE A 5 -28.96 -2.87 43.12
N TYR A 6 -28.50 -2.67 44.36
CA TYR A 6 -27.08 -2.32 44.62
C TYR A 6 -26.09 -3.43 44.24
N PRO A 7 -26.31 -4.71 44.60
CA PRO A 7 -25.39 -5.77 44.19
C PRO A 7 -25.42 -6.02 42.65
N ILE A 8 -26.55 -5.86 42.02
CA ILE A 8 -26.65 -5.98 40.55
C ILE A 8 -25.92 -4.81 39.84
N LEU A 9 -26.00 -3.61 40.37
CA LEU A 9 -25.30 -2.44 39.86
C LEU A 9 -23.78 -2.57 40.02
N CYS A 10 -23.32 -3.09 41.18
CA CYS A 10 -21.91 -3.37 41.42
C CYS A 10 -21.34 -4.46 40.52
N THR A 11 -22.08 -5.54 40.27
CA THR A 11 -21.64 -6.59 39.31
C THR A 11 -21.58 -6.06 37.87
N LEU A 12 -22.50 -5.19 37.47
CA LEU A 12 -22.48 -4.57 36.14
C LEU A 12 -21.27 -3.66 35.92
N LEU A 13 -20.86 -2.93 36.99
CA LEU A 13 -19.66 -2.06 36.92
C LEU A 13 -18.34 -2.84 36.86
N ILE A 14 -18.28 -4.05 37.45
CA ILE A 14 -17.08 -4.88 37.40
C ILE A 14 -16.90 -5.54 36.01
N VAL A 15 -17.98 -5.85 35.32
CA VAL A 15 -17.95 -6.46 33.99
C VAL A 15 -17.57 -5.43 32.89
N SER A 16 -17.74 -4.12 33.15
CA SER A 16 -17.37 -3.06 32.22
C SER A 16 -15.88 -2.68 32.25
N GLN A 17 -15.06 -3.30 33.10
CA GLN A 17 -13.59 -3.18 33.04
C GLN A 17 -13.09 -4.00 31.85
N GLY A 18 -13.31 -3.47 30.64
CA GLY A 18 -12.87 -4.07 29.40
C GLY A 18 -11.35 -4.24 29.40
N CYS A 19 -10.88 -5.35 28.85
CA CYS A 19 -9.50 -5.76 28.80
C CYS A 19 -8.65 -4.82 27.94
N ASP A 20 -8.12 -3.73 28.47
CA ASP A 20 -7.09 -2.91 27.81
C ASP A 20 -5.88 -3.74 27.41
N HIS A 21 -5.57 -4.78 28.21
CA HIS A 21 -4.47 -5.69 27.94
C HIS A 21 -4.68 -6.57 26.68
N PHE A 22 -5.94 -6.84 26.31
CA PHE A 22 -6.25 -7.61 25.10
C PHE A 22 -6.10 -6.76 23.83
N LEU A 23 -6.45 -5.48 23.92
CA LEU A 23 -6.33 -4.53 22.79
C LEU A 23 -4.88 -4.05 22.59
N GLY A 24 -4.04 -4.14 23.61
CA GLY A 24 -2.60 -3.82 23.54
C GLY A 24 -1.72 -4.91 22.93
N ASN A 25 -2.27 -6.08 22.62
CA ASN A 25 -1.50 -7.15 21.98
C ASN A 25 -1.24 -6.81 20.51
N LYS A 26 0.03 -6.50 20.21
CA LYS A 26 0.50 -6.32 18.81
C LYS A 26 0.28 -7.64 18.05
N PRO A 27 -0.35 -7.63 16.88
CA PRO A 27 -0.50 -8.83 16.06
C PRO A 27 0.87 -9.46 15.80
N LYS A 28 1.01 -10.75 16.03
CA LYS A 28 2.26 -11.48 15.73
C LYS A 28 2.55 -11.39 14.24
N GLY A 29 3.70 -10.83 13.89
CA GLY A 29 4.15 -10.70 12.49
C GLY A 29 4.08 -9.28 11.93
N TYR A 30 3.50 -8.32 12.62
CA TYR A 30 3.54 -6.91 12.23
C TYR A 30 4.41 -6.12 13.20
N ALA A 31 5.53 -5.60 12.73
CA ALA A 31 6.30 -4.60 13.47
C ALA A 31 5.59 -3.24 13.30
N ILE A 32 5.08 -2.69 14.41
CA ILE A 32 4.59 -1.31 14.42
C ILE A 32 5.83 -0.42 14.56
N PRO A 33 6.12 0.47 13.60
CA PRO A 33 7.25 1.38 13.68
C PRO A 33 7.08 2.31 14.90
N GLU A 34 8.10 2.38 15.76
CA GLU A 34 8.10 3.26 16.93
C GLU A 34 9.35 4.16 16.93
N ALA A 35 10.52 3.58 16.60
CA ALA A 35 11.78 4.30 16.49
C ALA A 35 11.89 5.00 15.13
N PHE A 36 12.63 6.10 15.08
CA PHE A 36 12.90 6.81 13.81
C PHE A 36 13.52 5.89 12.75
N GLU A 37 14.45 5.03 13.16
CA GLU A 37 15.11 4.07 12.28
C GLU A 37 14.14 3.07 11.63
N ASP A 38 13.02 2.75 12.28
CA ASP A 38 11.99 1.88 11.69
C ASP A 38 11.30 2.56 10.51
N TYR A 39 11.04 3.86 10.62
CA TYR A 39 10.47 4.66 9.52
C TYR A 39 11.46 4.85 8.37
N VAL A 40 12.76 4.98 8.68
CA VAL A 40 13.83 5.01 7.65
C VAL A 40 13.86 3.70 6.87
N LYS A 41 13.85 2.56 7.56
CA LYS A 41 13.82 1.22 6.93
C LYS A 41 12.54 1.01 6.12
N LEU A 42 11.42 1.49 6.64
CA LEU A 42 10.14 1.41 5.95
C LEU A 42 10.17 2.19 4.63
N LEU A 43 10.70 3.42 4.63
CA LEU A 43 10.85 4.24 3.43
C LEU A 43 11.87 3.67 2.44
N ALA A 44 12.93 3.04 2.95
CA ALA A 44 13.96 2.40 2.13
C ALA A 44 13.57 1.00 1.60
N SER A 45 12.36 0.53 1.90
CA SER A 45 11.92 -0.80 1.46
C SER A 45 11.83 -0.87 -0.07
N GLN A 46 12.26 -1.99 -0.63
CA GLN A 46 12.29 -2.19 -2.08
C GLN A 46 10.88 -2.09 -2.71
N SER A 47 9.84 -2.48 -1.98
CA SER A 47 8.46 -2.39 -2.46
C SER A 47 8.00 -0.97 -2.75
N LEU A 48 8.59 0.05 -2.07
CA LEU A 48 8.28 1.45 -2.31
C LEU A 48 9.02 2.05 -3.50
N ASN A 49 10.10 1.41 -3.97
CA ASN A 49 10.88 1.89 -5.11
C ASN A 49 10.33 1.45 -6.47
N SER A 50 9.22 0.71 -6.51
CA SER A 50 8.60 0.17 -7.71
C SER A 50 7.40 1.00 -8.15
N CYS A 51 7.51 2.32 -8.11
CA CYS A 51 6.39 3.24 -8.35
C CYS A 51 6.06 3.52 -9.82
N MET A 52 6.62 2.78 -10.77
CA MET A 52 6.31 3.02 -12.18
C MET A 52 5.23 2.04 -12.65
N SER A 53 4.08 2.57 -13.04
CA SER A 53 3.16 1.84 -13.91
C SER A 53 3.88 1.56 -15.24
N THR A 54 3.99 0.31 -15.60
CA THR A 54 4.53 -0.10 -16.90
C THR A 54 3.51 0.09 -18.03
N ASP A 55 2.27 0.40 -17.69
CA ASP A 55 1.16 0.53 -18.63
C ASP A 55 1.41 1.58 -19.71
N ALA A 56 1.99 2.71 -19.32
CA ALA A 56 2.34 3.76 -20.24
C ALA A 56 3.32 3.31 -21.34
N PHE A 57 4.19 2.32 -21.05
CA PHE A 57 5.12 1.79 -22.06
C PHE A 57 4.38 1.02 -23.16
N TYR A 58 3.34 0.27 -22.81
CA TYR A 58 2.56 -0.49 -23.81
C TYR A 58 1.74 0.40 -24.75
N LEU A 59 1.55 1.67 -24.38
CA LEU A 59 0.81 2.66 -25.17
C LEU A 59 1.74 3.53 -26.05
N THR A 60 3.05 3.28 -26.00
CA THR A 60 4.03 4.03 -26.81
C THR A 60 4.53 3.18 -27.98
N ASP A 61 5.12 3.85 -28.97
CA ASP A 61 5.83 3.24 -30.10
C ASP A 61 7.26 2.78 -29.75
N ASP A 62 7.67 2.96 -28.49
CA ASP A 62 8.96 2.49 -27.98
C ASP A 62 8.98 0.99 -27.64
N VAL A 63 7.80 0.38 -27.49
CA VAL A 63 7.64 -1.06 -27.24
C VAL A 63 7.24 -1.76 -28.53
N HIS A 64 8.09 -2.70 -28.97
CA HIS A 64 7.83 -3.54 -30.10
C HIS A 64 7.79 -5.02 -29.69
N LEU A 65 6.67 -5.68 -29.92
CA LEU A 65 6.60 -7.13 -29.81
C LEU A 65 7.23 -7.72 -31.07
N LEU A 66 8.25 -8.56 -30.89
CA LEU A 66 8.96 -9.19 -32.02
C LEU A 66 8.00 -10.07 -32.83
N ASP A 67 7.71 -9.63 -34.03
CA ASP A 67 6.76 -10.28 -34.98
C ASP A 67 7.45 -11.21 -36.00
N ASP A 68 8.77 -11.31 -35.96
CA ASP A 68 9.53 -11.86 -37.08
C ASP A 68 9.63 -13.41 -37.09
N THR A 69 9.15 -14.09 -36.08
CA THR A 69 9.07 -15.54 -36.08
C THR A 69 7.82 -16.00 -35.34
N VAL A 70 6.88 -16.47 -36.10
CA VAL A 70 5.55 -16.89 -35.68
C VAL A 70 5.50 -17.70 -34.36
N SER A 71 6.57 -18.40 -34.00
CA SER A 71 6.60 -19.21 -32.79
C SER A 71 7.09 -18.47 -31.54
N ALA A 72 7.95 -17.46 -31.66
CA ALA A 72 8.50 -16.72 -30.52
C ALA A 72 7.62 -15.50 -30.16
N ALA A 73 7.06 -14.83 -31.15
CA ALA A 73 6.11 -13.72 -30.97
C ALA A 73 4.79 -14.22 -30.35
N ASP A 74 4.28 -15.35 -30.85
CA ASP A 74 3.08 -16.00 -30.29
C ASP A 74 3.31 -16.40 -28.82
N LEU A 75 4.51 -16.87 -28.47
CA LEU A 75 4.84 -17.21 -27.10
C LEU A 75 4.99 -15.97 -26.20
N ALA A 76 5.63 -14.91 -26.70
CA ALA A 76 5.78 -13.66 -25.94
C ALA A 76 4.42 -13.00 -25.72
N TYR A 77 3.59 -12.88 -26.77
CA TYR A 77 2.26 -12.31 -26.69
C TYR A 77 1.29 -13.19 -25.87
N ALA A 78 1.37 -14.50 -25.99
CA ALA A 78 0.52 -15.43 -25.25
C ALA A 78 0.88 -15.53 -23.76
N ASN A 79 2.13 -15.22 -23.39
CA ASN A 79 2.59 -15.23 -22.01
C ASN A 79 2.32 -13.92 -21.26
N GLN A 80 1.91 -12.86 -21.95
CA GLN A 80 1.46 -11.64 -21.31
C GLN A 80 0.05 -11.82 -20.77
N ASP A 81 -0.27 -11.12 -19.70
CA ASP A 81 -1.64 -11.13 -19.18
C ASP A 81 -2.61 -10.38 -20.12
N ASP A 82 -3.89 -10.54 -19.88
CA ASP A 82 -4.92 -9.95 -20.73
C ASP A 82 -4.88 -8.42 -20.70
N HIS A 83 -4.46 -7.83 -19.59
CA HIS A 83 -4.33 -6.40 -19.41
C HIS A 83 -3.25 -5.83 -20.34
N GLU A 84 -2.04 -6.39 -20.30
CA GLU A 84 -0.91 -5.96 -21.14
C GLU A 84 -1.23 -6.11 -22.63
N ARG A 85 -1.82 -7.25 -23.03
CA ARG A 85 -2.25 -7.47 -24.42
C ARG A 85 -3.29 -6.47 -24.91
N ASN A 86 -4.25 -6.12 -24.05
CA ASN A 86 -5.30 -5.16 -24.38
C ASN A 86 -4.74 -3.75 -24.52
N LEU A 87 -3.78 -3.35 -23.66
CA LEU A 87 -3.07 -2.08 -23.77
C LEU A 87 -2.27 -2.02 -25.08
N TYR A 88 -1.41 -2.99 -25.33
CA TYR A 88 -0.55 -3.03 -26.51
C TYR A 88 -1.35 -3.01 -27.83
N SER A 89 -2.50 -3.69 -27.86
CA SER A 89 -3.37 -3.70 -29.06
C SER A 89 -4.28 -2.48 -29.17
N PHE A 90 -4.16 -1.49 -28.30
CA PHE A 90 -5.04 -0.31 -28.22
C PHE A 90 -6.52 -0.69 -28.25
N LYS A 91 -6.88 -1.78 -27.61
CA LYS A 91 -8.23 -2.31 -27.62
C LYS A 91 -9.18 -1.36 -26.90
N GLY A 92 -10.06 -0.72 -27.66
CA GLY A 92 -11.09 0.16 -27.09
C GLY A 92 -12.04 -0.62 -26.16
N GLY A 93 -12.33 -0.05 -24.98
CA GLY A 93 -13.25 -0.62 -24.02
C GLY A 93 -12.58 -1.18 -22.78
N GLN A 94 -12.95 -2.39 -22.39
CA GLN A 94 -12.48 -2.99 -21.13
C GLN A 94 -11.05 -3.51 -21.28
N ILE A 95 -10.11 -2.89 -20.55
CA ILE A 95 -8.69 -3.27 -20.53
C ILE A 95 -8.48 -4.50 -19.64
N TYR A 96 -9.16 -4.55 -18.48
CA TYR A 96 -9.10 -5.66 -17.55
C TYR A 96 -10.17 -6.71 -17.83
N THR A 97 -9.84 -7.96 -17.57
CA THR A 97 -10.82 -9.05 -17.60
C THR A 97 -11.84 -8.86 -16.47
N PRO A 98 -13.16 -9.03 -16.73
CA PRO A 98 -14.17 -8.92 -15.68
C PRO A 98 -13.86 -9.84 -14.49
N GLY A 99 -13.78 -9.27 -13.29
CA GLY A 99 -13.51 -10.01 -12.05
C GLY A 99 -12.04 -10.26 -11.76
N SER A 100 -11.10 -9.76 -12.59
CA SER A 100 -9.68 -9.71 -12.23
C SER A 100 -9.39 -8.51 -11.33
N ASP A 101 -8.44 -8.69 -10.41
CA ASP A 101 -7.91 -7.60 -9.60
C ASP A 101 -6.96 -6.73 -10.42
N ASP A 102 -7.03 -5.43 -10.20
CA ASP A 102 -6.02 -4.49 -10.69
C ASP A 102 -4.82 -4.50 -9.74
N ASN A 103 -3.82 -5.30 -10.08
CA ASN A 103 -2.61 -5.44 -9.27
C ASN A 103 -1.81 -4.15 -9.17
N LEU A 104 -1.80 -3.32 -10.22
CA LEU A 104 -1.08 -2.04 -10.23
C LEU A 104 -1.76 -1.03 -9.31
N TRP A 105 -3.07 -0.94 -9.37
CA TRP A 105 -3.89 -0.14 -8.47
C TRP A 105 -3.69 -0.55 -7.01
N ASN A 106 -3.82 -1.84 -6.72
CA ASN A 106 -3.66 -2.37 -5.38
C ASN A 106 -2.25 -2.08 -4.83
N ALA A 107 -1.21 -2.34 -5.62
CA ALA A 107 0.18 -2.07 -5.23
C ALA A 107 0.44 -0.58 -4.99
N ALA A 108 -0.12 0.33 -5.81
CA ALA A 108 -0.02 1.77 -5.60
C ALA A 108 -0.65 2.19 -4.27
N TYR A 109 -1.84 1.69 -3.94
CA TYR A 109 -2.49 2.01 -2.67
C TYR A 109 -1.79 1.39 -1.45
N GLU A 110 -1.16 0.22 -1.56
CA GLU A 110 -0.29 -0.33 -0.51
C GLU A 110 0.91 0.58 -0.24
N ARG A 111 1.56 1.11 -1.29
CA ARG A 111 2.64 2.09 -1.15
C ARG A 111 2.14 3.39 -0.52
N ILE A 112 1.01 3.92 -0.98
CA ILE A 112 0.36 5.12 -0.41
C ILE A 112 0.04 4.91 1.07
N TYR A 113 -0.47 3.74 1.45
CA TYR A 113 -0.71 3.40 2.86
C TYR A 113 0.57 3.47 3.68
N THR A 114 1.67 2.93 3.15
CA THR A 114 2.98 2.95 3.81
C THR A 114 3.49 4.39 3.97
N PHE A 115 3.40 5.22 2.93
CA PHE A 115 3.76 6.64 3.03
C PHE A 115 2.90 7.38 4.06
N ASN A 116 1.59 7.12 4.09
CA ASN A 116 0.70 7.70 5.10
C ASN A 116 1.10 7.30 6.52
N THR A 117 1.53 6.06 6.73
CA THR A 117 2.03 5.59 8.03
C THR A 117 3.25 6.40 8.47
N ILE A 118 4.21 6.63 7.58
CA ILE A 118 5.40 7.46 7.87
C ILE A 118 4.99 8.91 8.14
N ILE A 119 4.21 9.53 7.25
CA ILE A 119 3.81 10.94 7.32
C ILE A 119 3.11 11.27 8.64
N ASN A 120 2.25 10.36 9.11
CA ASN A 120 1.42 10.60 10.29
C ASN A 120 2.16 10.33 11.60
N ASN A 121 3.17 9.47 11.61
CA ASN A 121 3.74 8.96 12.86
C ASN A 121 5.21 9.36 13.08
N VAL A 122 6.00 9.64 12.05
CA VAL A 122 7.45 9.90 12.19
C VAL A 122 7.77 11.06 13.12
N LEU A 123 6.93 12.09 13.20
CA LEU A 123 7.15 13.23 14.07
C LEU A 123 7.07 12.89 15.57
N SER A 124 6.38 11.81 15.93
CA SER A 124 6.26 11.32 17.30
C SER A 124 7.37 10.36 17.71
N SER A 125 8.25 9.95 16.80
CA SER A 125 9.40 9.09 17.12
C SER A 125 10.37 9.77 18.08
N THR A 126 11.09 9.00 18.92
CA THR A 126 11.90 9.53 20.02
C THR A 126 13.37 9.73 19.67
N ASP A 127 13.93 9.00 18.72
CA ASP A 127 15.36 8.77 18.58
C ASP A 127 16.02 9.62 17.46
N ALA A 128 15.42 10.76 17.09
CA ALA A 128 15.95 11.64 16.05
C ALA A 128 15.66 13.10 16.36
N THR A 129 16.42 13.98 15.72
CA THR A 129 16.19 15.43 15.76
C THR A 129 14.94 15.81 14.96
N ASP A 130 14.32 16.93 15.30
CA ASP A 130 13.17 17.45 14.56
C ASP A 130 13.49 17.67 13.08
N ALA A 131 14.70 18.09 12.75
CA ALA A 131 15.15 18.29 11.38
C ALA A 131 15.15 16.97 10.59
N GLU A 132 15.63 15.87 11.16
CA GLU A 132 15.62 14.54 10.55
C GLU A 132 14.21 14.02 10.35
N LYS A 133 13.35 14.17 11.35
CA LYS A 133 11.93 13.77 11.28
C LYS A 133 11.17 14.52 10.17
N HIS A 134 11.37 15.84 10.11
CA HIS A 134 10.76 16.66 9.06
C HIS A 134 11.28 16.33 7.67
N ARG A 135 12.57 16.02 7.54
CA ARG A 135 13.15 15.57 6.28
C ARG A 135 12.53 14.26 5.81
N LEU A 136 12.47 13.24 6.66
CA LEU A 136 11.90 11.94 6.30
C LEU A 136 10.42 12.06 5.94
N ARG A 137 9.68 12.90 6.68
CA ARG A 137 8.28 13.21 6.37
C ARG A 137 8.13 13.87 5.00
N ALA A 138 9.02 14.79 4.65
CA ALA A 138 8.99 15.45 3.35
C ALA A 138 9.29 14.49 2.20
N GLU A 139 10.24 13.57 2.38
CA GLU A 139 10.53 12.51 1.42
C GLU A 139 9.33 11.59 1.19
N ALA A 140 8.63 11.18 2.27
CA ALA A 140 7.41 10.37 2.16
C ALA A 140 6.26 11.14 1.49
N LEU A 141 6.10 12.43 1.75
CA LEU A 141 5.12 13.28 1.10
C LEU A 141 5.38 13.40 -0.40
N TYR A 142 6.65 13.56 -0.80
CA TYR A 142 7.05 13.63 -2.20
C TYR A 142 6.73 12.32 -2.93
N GLN A 143 7.13 11.18 -2.36
CA GLN A 143 6.87 9.88 -2.97
C GLN A 143 5.37 9.58 -3.06
N ARG A 144 4.58 9.91 -2.04
CA ARG A 144 3.13 9.78 -2.09
C ARG A 144 2.51 10.62 -3.20
N ALA A 145 2.97 11.85 -3.38
CA ALA A 145 2.48 12.72 -4.46
C ALA A 145 2.81 12.14 -5.83
N PHE A 146 3.98 11.51 -5.98
CA PHE A 146 4.38 10.83 -7.21
C PHE A 146 3.49 9.60 -7.51
N GLU A 147 3.12 8.80 -6.50
CA GLU A 147 2.16 7.70 -6.68
C GLU A 147 0.79 8.19 -7.15
N TYR A 148 0.27 9.27 -6.55
CA TYR A 148 -0.99 9.84 -7.02
C TYR A 148 -0.89 10.39 -8.45
N LEU A 149 0.24 10.96 -8.82
CA LEU A 149 0.48 11.40 -10.20
C LEU A 149 0.45 10.22 -11.17
N ALA A 150 1.08 9.10 -10.80
CA ALA A 150 1.08 7.88 -11.60
C ALA A 150 -0.32 7.24 -11.75
N LEU A 151 -1.18 7.39 -10.75
CA LEU A 151 -2.56 6.86 -10.78
C LEU A 151 -3.52 7.68 -11.65
N VAL A 152 -3.20 8.94 -11.96
CA VAL A 152 -4.09 9.83 -12.74
C VAL A 152 -3.63 10.02 -14.19
N ASN A 153 -2.45 9.53 -14.56
CA ASN A 153 -1.93 9.55 -15.91
C ASN A 153 -2.09 8.19 -16.58
#